data_1a6986674653d4d16cef1eeb0bb8b897
#
_entry.id   1a6986674653d4d16cef1eeb0bb8b897
#
_cell.length_a   1.000
_cell.length_b   1.000
_cell.length_c   1.000
_cell.angle_alpha   90.00
_cell.angle_beta   90.00
_cell.angle_gamma   90.00
#
_symmetry.space_group_name_H-M   'P 1'
#
loop_
_entity.id
_entity.type
_entity.pdbx_description
1 polymer ?
#
loop_
_entity_poly.entity_id
_entity_poly.type
_entity_poly.pdbx_seq_one_letter_code
_entity_poly.pdbx_strand_id
1 'polypeptide(L)'
;MPRRHFLKTLAAGAATVAVSSSAQTPPAMSTQKADGMNYAPKGKPNPVVKAGEFVFAAAYLDHGHIYGQCNGLTEAGATLKWVHEPDPQKLAAFLEKFPGTKVAASFDEILADPEVRLVATAAIPNRRGPIGCRVMQAGKDYFTDKPPFTTLAQLDEARRVAAATGKKYMVYYSERLHVESAMFATDLVQQGAIGRVIQVLGLGPHREGTGRPDWFYDHDSYGGILCDIGSHQFEQFLTFSGATDATVMHAAVANHAHPDKPGLEDFGEASLLGNNGATNYVRVDWFTPKGLSTWGDGRTIILGEKGYIELRKYVDVGRDRKGDNVYIVDEHGERYLNVDGQVGFRFFGELILDCLHRTEKAMTQAHAFKAAELCLKAQAAAKKIA
;
A
#
# COMPACT_ATOMS: atom_id res chain seq x y z
N MET A 1 -17.66 -61.19 -5.02
CA MET A 1 -18.31 -60.66 -6.24
C MET A 1 -17.45 -59.51 -6.77
N PRO A 2 -17.02 -59.55 -8.03
CA PRO A 2 -15.85 -58.78 -8.48
C PRO A 2 -16.14 -57.36 -8.94
N ARG A 3 -15.27 -56.46 -8.53
CA ARG A 3 -15.15 -55.03 -8.93
C ARG A 3 -14.63 -54.86 -10.38
N ARG A 4 -15.25 -55.40 -11.39
CA ARG A 4 -14.70 -55.35 -12.78
C ARG A 4 -15.67 -54.91 -13.86
N HIS A 5 -16.74 -54.18 -13.55
CA HIS A 5 -17.71 -53.76 -14.59
C HIS A 5 -18.05 -52.28 -14.63
N PHE A 6 -17.22 -51.37 -14.06
CA PHE A 6 -17.54 -49.93 -14.12
C PHE A 6 -16.60 -49.10 -15.07
N LEU A 7 -15.76 -49.74 -15.83
CA LEU A 7 -14.77 -49.05 -16.69
C LEU A 7 -14.89 -49.34 -18.19
N LYS A 8 -16.07 -49.76 -18.68
CA LYS A 8 -16.25 -50.06 -20.11
C LYS A 8 -17.38 -49.33 -20.85
N THR A 9 -17.89 -48.23 -20.35
CA THR A 9 -18.96 -47.47 -21.04
C THR A 9 -18.71 -45.96 -21.13
N LEU A 10 -17.46 -45.55 -21.32
CA LEU A 10 -17.09 -44.14 -21.56
C LEU A 10 -16.14 -44.02 -22.76
N ALA A 11 -16.41 -44.75 -23.82
CA ALA A 11 -15.65 -44.64 -25.07
C ALA A 11 -16.62 -44.66 -26.26
N ALA A 12 -17.45 -43.63 -26.40
CA ALA A 12 -18.12 -43.27 -27.65
C ALA A 12 -18.85 -41.95 -27.46
N GLY A 13 -18.27 -40.84 -27.83
CA GLY A 13 -18.91 -39.52 -27.83
C GLY A 13 -17.92 -38.39 -27.68
N ALA A 14 -16.77 -38.43 -28.41
CA ALA A 14 -15.98 -37.28 -28.67
C ALA A 14 -16.67 -36.39 -29.70
N ALA A 15 -17.70 -35.66 -29.27
CA ALA A 15 -18.14 -34.47 -29.98
C ALA A 15 -17.02 -33.45 -29.85
N THR A 16 -16.20 -33.28 -30.88
CA THR A 16 -15.30 -32.14 -31.05
C THR A 16 -16.17 -30.90 -31.16
N VAL A 17 -16.43 -30.26 -30.03
CA VAL A 17 -16.84 -28.87 -30.00
C VAL A 17 -15.63 -28.09 -30.49
N ALA A 18 -15.62 -27.73 -31.76
CA ALA A 18 -14.72 -26.73 -32.26
C ALA A 18 -15.04 -25.42 -31.55
N VAL A 19 -14.38 -25.17 -30.43
CA VAL A 19 -14.31 -23.84 -29.83
C VAL A 19 -13.52 -23.03 -30.84
N SER A 20 -14.24 -22.28 -31.71
CA SER A 20 -13.64 -21.20 -32.49
C SER A 20 -13.09 -20.20 -31.47
N SER A 21 -11.85 -20.38 -31.06
CA SER A 21 -11.08 -19.35 -30.40
C SER A 21 -10.89 -18.24 -31.43
N SER A 22 -11.82 -17.28 -31.47
CA SER A 22 -11.45 -15.95 -31.94
C SER A 22 -10.31 -15.53 -31.02
N ALA A 23 -9.08 -15.62 -31.53
CA ALA A 23 -7.93 -15.04 -30.85
C ALA A 23 -8.18 -13.55 -30.77
N GLN A 24 -8.81 -13.13 -29.66
CA GLN A 24 -8.82 -11.73 -29.28
C GLN A 24 -7.36 -11.35 -29.11
N THR A 25 -6.87 -10.49 -29.97
CA THR A 25 -5.57 -9.86 -29.79
C THR A 25 -5.51 -9.38 -28.34
N PRO A 26 -4.54 -9.83 -27.54
CA PRO A 26 -4.43 -9.35 -26.17
C PRO A 26 -4.43 -7.82 -26.25
N PRO A 27 -5.20 -7.11 -25.43
CA PRO A 27 -5.13 -5.66 -25.38
C PRO A 27 -3.67 -5.29 -25.20
N ALA A 28 -3.21 -4.29 -25.97
CA ALA A 28 -1.83 -3.82 -25.91
C ALA A 28 -1.44 -3.71 -24.44
N MET A 29 -0.37 -4.41 -24.06
CA MET A 29 0.12 -4.40 -22.68
C MET A 29 0.29 -2.94 -22.29
N SER A 30 -0.49 -2.49 -21.30
CA SER A 30 -0.32 -1.16 -20.79
C SER A 30 1.14 -1.05 -20.31
N THR A 31 1.79 0.06 -20.60
CA THR A 31 3.13 0.40 -20.12
C THR A 31 3.15 0.64 -18.62
N GLN A 32 2.27 -0.02 -17.88
CA GLN A 32 2.14 0.11 -16.43
C GLN A 32 3.43 -0.38 -15.78
N LYS A 33 4.06 0.50 -15.02
CA LYS A 33 5.25 0.17 -14.25
C LYS A 33 4.92 -0.91 -13.20
N ALA A 34 5.93 -1.69 -12.84
CA ALA A 34 5.78 -2.91 -12.07
C ALA A 34 5.10 -2.75 -10.70
N ASP A 35 5.28 -1.61 -10.05
CA ASP A 35 4.88 -1.32 -8.68
C ASP A 35 3.56 -0.54 -8.53
N GLY A 36 2.74 -0.53 -9.56
CA GLY A 36 1.47 0.20 -9.54
C GLY A 36 1.59 1.72 -9.61
N MET A 37 2.77 2.25 -9.92
CA MET A 37 3.01 3.71 -10.00
C MET A 37 2.13 4.42 -11.04
N ASN A 38 1.53 3.66 -11.97
CA ASN A 38 0.59 4.18 -12.96
C ASN A 38 -0.88 3.98 -12.54
N TYR A 39 -1.15 3.47 -11.33
CA TYR A 39 -2.50 3.45 -10.81
C TYR A 39 -2.95 4.90 -10.60
N ALA A 40 -3.88 5.35 -11.41
CA ALA A 40 -4.46 6.68 -11.38
C ALA A 40 -5.95 6.54 -11.05
N PRO A 41 -6.31 6.53 -9.77
CA PRO A 41 -7.71 6.43 -9.36
C PRO A 41 -8.50 7.65 -9.85
N LYS A 42 -9.76 7.45 -10.20
CA LYS A 42 -10.61 8.51 -10.71
C LYS A 42 -11.15 9.43 -9.62
N GLY A 43 -11.37 8.87 -8.42
CA GLY A 43 -11.71 9.66 -7.25
C GLY A 43 -10.57 10.61 -6.88
N LYS A 44 -10.91 11.83 -6.51
CA LYS A 44 -9.92 12.85 -6.13
C LYS A 44 -10.23 13.42 -4.76
N PRO A 45 -9.18 13.81 -3.99
CA PRO A 45 -9.38 14.55 -2.77
C PRO A 45 -10.14 15.87 -3.03
N ASN A 46 -11.01 16.22 -2.09
CA ASN A 46 -11.61 17.57 -2.12
C ASN A 46 -10.61 18.57 -1.53
N PRO A 47 -10.41 19.76 -2.14
CA PRO A 47 -9.57 20.80 -1.57
C PRO A 47 -10.12 21.25 -0.20
N VAL A 48 -9.26 21.23 0.81
CA VAL A 48 -9.56 21.64 2.19
C VAL A 48 -8.88 22.94 2.59
N VAL A 49 -7.93 23.40 1.78
CA VAL A 49 -7.18 24.65 1.93
C VAL A 49 -7.05 25.34 0.59
N LYS A 50 -6.82 26.66 0.60
CA LYS A 50 -6.52 27.45 -0.60
C LYS A 50 -5.03 27.37 -0.92
N ALA A 51 -4.69 27.67 -2.16
CA ALA A 51 -3.29 27.76 -2.59
C ALA A 51 -2.48 28.70 -1.67
N GLY A 52 -1.33 28.23 -1.19
CA GLY A 52 -0.44 28.92 -0.26
C GLY A 52 -0.78 28.78 1.23
N GLU A 53 -1.98 28.32 1.62
CA GLU A 53 -2.33 28.14 3.04
C GLU A 53 -1.60 26.94 3.67
N PHE A 54 -1.32 25.90 2.88
CA PHE A 54 -0.52 24.77 3.28
C PHE A 54 0.57 24.48 2.25
N VAL A 55 1.82 24.75 2.60
CA VAL A 55 2.99 24.58 1.73
C VAL A 55 3.74 23.31 2.13
N PHE A 56 4.08 22.50 1.13
CA PHE A 56 4.88 21.30 1.35
C PHE A 56 6.06 21.22 0.35
N ALA A 57 6.98 20.32 0.62
CA ALA A 57 8.12 20.01 -0.24
C ALA A 57 8.19 18.51 -0.52
N ALA A 58 8.80 18.13 -1.63
CA ALA A 58 9.17 16.76 -1.97
C ALA A 58 10.70 16.59 -1.88
N ALA A 59 11.16 15.43 -1.38
CA ALA A 59 12.59 15.12 -1.37
C ALA A 59 12.84 13.61 -1.50
N TYR A 60 13.99 13.24 -2.08
CA TYR A 60 14.43 11.85 -2.24
C TYR A 60 13.40 10.99 -2.97
N LEU A 61 13.48 11.01 -4.29
CA LEU A 61 12.49 10.46 -5.22
C LEU A 61 12.83 9.01 -5.65
N ASP A 62 13.39 8.20 -4.76
CA ASP A 62 13.88 6.85 -5.07
C ASP A 62 12.76 5.87 -5.44
N HIS A 63 11.54 6.11 -4.99
CA HIS A 63 10.37 5.30 -5.32
C HIS A 63 9.24 6.15 -5.92
N GLY A 64 8.53 5.59 -6.92
CA GLY A 64 7.51 6.32 -7.66
C GLY A 64 6.25 6.68 -6.86
N HIS A 65 6.07 6.18 -5.66
CA HIS A 65 4.97 6.59 -4.80
C HIS A 65 4.99 8.08 -4.45
N ILE A 66 6.13 8.77 -4.61
CA ILE A 66 6.22 10.21 -4.45
C ILE A 66 5.23 10.97 -5.33
N TYR A 67 4.97 10.46 -6.55
CA TYR A 67 3.98 11.07 -7.46
C TYR A 67 2.56 11.00 -6.88
N GLY A 68 2.18 9.85 -6.30
CA GLY A 68 0.88 9.68 -5.64
C GLY A 68 0.75 10.55 -4.38
N GLN A 69 1.80 10.64 -3.57
CA GLN A 69 1.84 11.51 -2.39
C GLN A 69 1.66 12.99 -2.78
N CYS A 70 2.42 13.47 -3.77
CA CYS A 70 2.35 14.85 -4.22
C CYS A 70 1.03 15.16 -4.92
N ASN A 71 0.52 14.27 -5.77
CA ASN A 71 -0.78 14.44 -6.41
C ASN A 71 -1.91 14.56 -5.38
N GLY A 72 -1.97 13.62 -4.43
CA GLY A 72 -3.02 13.64 -3.41
C GLY A 72 -3.01 14.91 -2.55
N LEU A 73 -1.82 15.37 -2.13
CA LEU A 73 -1.68 16.61 -1.38
C LEU A 73 -2.08 17.85 -2.21
N THR A 74 -1.66 17.92 -3.47
CA THR A 74 -1.98 19.07 -4.36
C THR A 74 -3.45 19.10 -4.70
N GLU A 75 -4.06 17.96 -4.99
CA GLU A 75 -5.50 17.85 -5.26
C GLU A 75 -6.34 18.20 -4.03
N ALA A 76 -5.82 17.97 -2.81
CA ALA A 76 -6.43 18.41 -1.55
C ALA A 76 -6.18 19.92 -1.24
N GLY A 77 -5.51 20.65 -2.12
CA GLY A 77 -5.31 22.11 -2.04
C GLY A 77 -3.92 22.56 -1.56
N ALA A 78 -3.04 21.65 -1.15
CA ALA A 78 -1.69 22.00 -0.72
C ALA A 78 -0.83 22.51 -1.89
N THR A 79 0.13 23.38 -1.59
CA THR A 79 1.06 23.97 -2.55
C THR A 79 2.42 23.28 -2.46
N LEU A 80 2.82 22.60 -3.53
CA LEU A 80 4.17 22.05 -3.67
C LEU A 80 5.15 23.18 -4.05
N LYS A 81 6.02 23.55 -3.12
CA LYS A 81 6.96 24.66 -3.31
C LYS A 81 8.32 24.20 -3.79
N TRP A 82 8.88 23.17 -3.16
CA TRP A 82 10.24 22.73 -3.37
C TRP A 82 10.33 21.25 -3.73
N VAL A 83 11.37 20.91 -4.51
CA VAL A 83 11.85 19.55 -4.66
C VAL A 83 13.35 19.49 -4.46
N HIS A 84 13.84 18.46 -3.74
CA HIS A 84 15.27 18.14 -3.64
C HIS A 84 15.51 16.69 -4.04
N GLU A 85 16.31 16.49 -5.09
CA GLU A 85 16.71 15.18 -5.60
C GLU A 85 18.11 15.28 -6.20
N PRO A 86 19.09 14.53 -5.67
CA PRO A 86 20.46 14.54 -6.21
C PRO A 86 20.60 13.93 -7.60
N ASP A 87 19.70 12.96 -7.97
CA ASP A 87 19.72 12.33 -9.28
C ASP A 87 19.03 13.24 -10.31
N PRO A 88 19.77 13.76 -11.33
CA PRO A 88 19.20 14.69 -12.30
C PRO A 88 18.13 14.06 -13.19
N GLN A 89 18.16 12.74 -13.41
CA GLN A 89 17.14 12.06 -14.22
C GLN A 89 15.81 11.96 -13.46
N LYS A 90 15.85 11.58 -12.18
CA LYS A 90 14.67 11.56 -11.31
C LYS A 90 14.09 12.96 -11.13
N LEU A 91 14.96 13.96 -10.94
CA LEU A 91 14.56 15.36 -10.81
C LEU A 91 13.85 15.86 -12.07
N ALA A 92 14.42 15.62 -13.26
CA ALA A 92 13.82 16.01 -14.54
C ALA A 92 12.44 15.37 -14.74
N ALA A 93 12.31 14.05 -14.49
CA ALA A 93 11.05 13.34 -14.58
C ALA A 93 9.99 13.87 -13.58
N PHE A 94 10.40 14.29 -12.40
CA PHE A 94 9.52 14.88 -11.41
C PHE A 94 9.02 16.27 -11.85
N LEU A 95 9.90 17.13 -12.34
CA LEU A 95 9.56 18.47 -12.82
C LEU A 95 8.64 18.44 -14.06
N GLU A 96 8.73 17.41 -14.90
CA GLU A 96 7.79 17.20 -16.00
C GLU A 96 6.35 16.98 -15.48
N LYS A 97 6.19 16.28 -14.34
CA LYS A 97 4.88 16.03 -13.72
C LYS A 97 4.36 17.18 -12.85
N PHE A 98 5.26 17.91 -12.23
CA PHE A 98 4.96 19.04 -11.35
C PHE A 98 5.69 20.31 -11.83
N PRO A 99 5.27 20.86 -12.98
CA PRO A 99 5.89 22.07 -13.53
C PRO A 99 5.72 23.25 -12.59
N GLY A 100 6.75 24.08 -12.48
CA GLY A 100 6.75 25.24 -11.57
C GLY A 100 7.23 24.95 -10.15
N THR A 101 7.50 23.71 -9.79
CA THR A 101 8.16 23.38 -8.52
C THR A 101 9.60 23.91 -8.52
N LYS A 102 9.99 24.60 -7.46
CA LYS A 102 11.37 25.12 -7.30
C LYS A 102 12.32 23.99 -6.91
N VAL A 103 13.51 23.99 -7.47
CA VAL A 103 14.57 23.05 -7.11
C VAL A 103 15.39 23.63 -5.96
N ALA A 104 15.43 22.90 -4.84
CA ALA A 104 16.27 23.26 -3.71
C ALA A 104 17.71 22.76 -3.94
N ALA A 105 18.70 23.60 -3.69
CA ALA A 105 20.11 23.27 -3.83
C ALA A 105 20.56 22.20 -2.82
N SER A 106 19.89 22.14 -1.66
CA SER A 106 20.13 21.12 -0.63
C SER A 106 18.85 20.76 0.12
N PHE A 107 18.87 19.63 0.80
CA PHE A 107 17.78 19.27 1.69
C PHE A 107 17.64 20.25 2.88
N ASP A 108 18.77 20.81 3.33
CA ASP A 108 18.78 21.80 4.41
C ASP A 108 18.11 23.13 4.01
N GLU A 109 18.11 23.50 2.73
CA GLU A 109 17.33 24.64 2.24
C GLU A 109 15.82 24.43 2.44
N ILE A 110 15.32 23.22 2.16
CA ILE A 110 13.92 22.87 2.46
C ILE A 110 13.65 22.93 3.96
N LEU A 111 14.55 22.38 4.76
CA LEU A 111 14.37 22.34 6.22
C LEU A 111 14.41 23.74 6.85
N ALA A 112 15.18 24.67 6.28
CA ALA A 112 15.30 26.05 6.74
C ALA A 112 14.12 26.95 6.31
N ASP A 113 13.34 26.57 5.29
CA ASP A 113 12.23 27.40 4.78
C ASP A 113 11.04 27.41 5.76
N PRO A 114 10.70 28.57 6.39
CA PRO A 114 9.62 28.63 7.38
C PRO A 114 8.21 28.44 6.80
N GLU A 115 8.02 28.59 5.49
CA GLU A 115 6.73 28.37 4.85
C GLU A 115 6.41 26.88 4.71
N VAL A 116 7.43 26.01 4.57
CA VAL A 116 7.25 24.56 4.42
C VAL A 116 6.75 23.95 5.73
N ARG A 117 5.57 23.38 5.73
CA ARG A 117 4.95 22.74 6.88
C ARG A 117 5.14 21.22 6.91
N LEU A 118 5.22 20.60 5.73
CA LEU A 118 5.34 19.15 5.57
C LEU A 118 6.39 18.82 4.51
N VAL A 119 7.15 17.75 4.72
CA VAL A 119 8.05 17.19 3.71
C VAL A 119 7.57 15.79 3.36
N ALA A 120 7.26 15.57 2.07
CA ALA A 120 6.93 14.27 1.50
C ALA A 120 8.18 13.60 0.93
N THR A 121 8.37 12.30 1.19
CA THR A 121 9.53 11.57 0.65
C THR A 121 9.18 10.15 0.22
N ALA A 122 9.93 9.65 -0.76
CA ALA A 122 9.95 8.24 -1.13
C ALA A 122 11.39 7.74 -1.28
N ALA A 123 12.21 8.04 -0.30
CA ALA A 123 13.61 7.63 -0.20
C ALA A 123 13.75 6.10 -0.16
N ILE A 124 14.97 5.59 -0.34
CA ILE A 124 15.31 4.19 -0.05
C ILE A 124 14.85 3.85 1.37
N PRO A 125 14.16 2.72 1.60
CA PRO A 125 13.50 2.42 2.88
C PRO A 125 14.37 2.60 4.14
N ASN A 126 15.61 2.10 4.13
CA ASN A 126 16.51 2.22 5.28
C ASN A 126 16.92 3.67 5.63
N ARG A 127 16.65 4.62 4.75
CA ARG A 127 16.95 6.06 4.94
C ARG A 127 15.75 6.85 5.44
N ARG A 128 14.53 6.32 5.36
CA ARG A 128 13.28 7.03 5.66
C ARG A 128 13.17 7.43 7.13
N GLY A 129 13.53 6.53 8.05
CA GLY A 129 13.53 6.81 9.48
C GLY A 129 14.43 8.01 9.86
N PRO A 130 15.73 7.98 9.56
CA PRO A 130 16.65 9.10 9.80
C PRO A 130 16.22 10.42 9.13
N ILE A 131 15.74 10.37 7.89
CA ILE A 131 15.22 11.57 7.19
C ILE A 131 14.04 12.15 7.95
N GLY A 132 13.08 11.33 8.35
CA GLY A 132 11.90 11.77 9.10
C GLY A 132 12.24 12.40 10.44
N CYS A 133 13.23 11.85 11.16
CA CYS A 133 13.73 12.45 12.40
C CYS A 133 14.31 13.84 12.15
N ARG A 134 15.12 14.03 11.10
CA ARG A 134 15.65 15.35 10.73
C ARG A 134 14.54 16.35 10.38
N VAL A 135 13.52 15.92 9.62
CA VAL A 135 12.37 16.76 9.25
C VAL A 135 11.63 17.23 10.50
N MET A 136 11.30 16.31 11.42
CA MET A 136 10.58 16.63 12.65
C MET A 136 11.39 17.54 13.57
N GLN A 137 12.70 17.31 13.71
CA GLN A 137 13.63 18.17 14.47
C GLN A 137 13.74 19.58 13.89
N ALA A 138 13.58 19.73 12.57
CA ALA A 138 13.48 21.03 11.90
C ALA A 138 12.11 21.71 12.04
N GLY A 139 11.20 21.13 12.86
CA GLY A 139 9.89 21.69 13.16
C GLY A 139 8.84 21.48 12.07
N LYS A 140 9.02 20.51 11.16
CA LYS A 140 8.10 20.18 10.08
C LYS A 140 7.48 18.81 10.26
N ASP A 141 6.28 18.59 9.70
CA ASP A 141 5.65 17.29 9.63
C ASP A 141 6.27 16.46 8.49
N TYR A 142 6.27 15.15 8.65
CA TYR A 142 6.87 14.22 7.71
C TYR A 142 5.84 13.24 7.16
N PHE A 143 5.86 13.05 5.84
CA PHE A 143 5.01 12.10 5.13
C PHE A 143 5.86 11.22 4.23
N THR A 144 6.00 9.96 4.57
CA THR A 144 6.90 9.04 3.86
C THR A 144 6.15 7.90 3.20
N ASP A 145 6.80 7.31 2.21
CA ASP A 145 6.39 6.04 1.62
C ASP A 145 6.59 4.88 2.62
N LYS A 146 5.97 3.74 2.33
CA LYS A 146 6.14 2.43 3.02
C LYS A 146 7.30 1.62 2.41
N PRO A 147 8.00 0.79 3.16
CA PRO A 147 8.02 0.73 4.62
C PRO A 147 8.73 1.96 5.20
N PRO A 148 8.25 2.50 6.31
CA PRO A 148 8.86 3.70 6.90
C PRO A 148 10.19 3.43 7.60
N PHE A 149 10.46 2.17 7.96
CA PHE A 149 11.62 1.71 8.70
C PHE A 149 12.05 0.32 8.22
N THR A 150 13.34 0.01 8.35
CA THR A 150 13.89 -1.33 8.15
C THR A 150 14.35 -1.98 9.46
N THR A 151 14.37 -1.23 10.57
CA THR A 151 14.75 -1.74 11.91
C THR A 151 13.85 -1.17 13.02
N LEU A 152 13.70 -1.93 14.11
CA LEU A 152 13.00 -1.44 15.32
C LEU A 152 13.71 -0.24 15.93
N ALA A 153 15.04 -0.16 15.87
CA ALA A 153 15.79 0.99 16.38
C ALA A 153 15.42 2.29 15.66
N GLN A 154 15.21 2.27 14.34
CA GLN A 154 14.73 3.44 13.59
C GLN A 154 13.32 3.85 14.02
N LEU A 155 12.43 2.88 14.25
CA LEU A 155 11.08 3.14 14.73
C LEU A 155 11.09 3.77 16.13
N ASP A 156 11.90 3.23 17.06
CA ASP A 156 12.00 3.74 18.43
C ASP A 156 12.56 5.17 18.46
N GLU A 157 13.56 5.46 17.62
CA GLU A 157 14.08 6.82 17.47
C GLU A 157 13.01 7.77 16.90
N ALA A 158 12.27 7.35 15.88
CA ALA A 158 11.18 8.15 15.31
C ALA A 158 10.06 8.42 16.33
N ARG A 159 9.71 7.44 17.17
CA ARG A 159 8.76 7.61 18.29
C ARG A 159 9.25 8.67 19.29
N ARG A 160 10.52 8.57 19.66
CA ARG A 160 11.15 9.51 20.59
C ARG A 160 11.15 10.95 20.03
N VAL A 161 11.53 11.11 18.76
CA VAL A 161 11.58 12.42 18.12
C VAL A 161 10.18 12.98 17.90
N ALA A 162 9.21 12.18 17.48
CA ALA A 162 7.82 12.62 17.33
C ALA A 162 7.24 13.11 18.67
N ALA A 163 7.48 12.37 19.76
CA ALA A 163 7.06 12.77 21.09
C ALA A 163 7.74 14.06 21.57
N ALA A 164 9.04 14.23 21.29
CA ALA A 164 9.80 15.40 21.71
C ALA A 164 9.44 16.67 20.91
N THR A 165 9.10 16.55 19.63
CA THR A 165 8.81 17.68 18.74
C THR A 165 7.33 18.00 18.60
N GLY A 166 6.44 17.07 18.92
CA GLY A 166 5.00 17.15 18.64
C GLY A 166 4.68 17.15 17.14
N LYS A 167 5.64 16.74 16.27
CA LYS A 167 5.46 16.66 14.84
C LYS A 167 4.97 15.28 14.40
N LYS A 168 4.33 15.22 13.24
CA LYS A 168 3.77 13.99 12.71
C LYS A 168 4.78 13.25 11.85
N TYR A 169 4.78 11.93 11.98
CA TYR A 169 5.45 10.98 11.10
C TYR A 169 4.38 10.11 10.43
N MET A 170 3.90 10.50 9.27
CA MET A 170 2.84 9.79 8.56
C MET A 170 3.40 8.91 7.46
N VAL A 171 2.70 7.79 7.20
CA VAL A 171 3.12 6.76 6.25
C VAL A 171 2.08 6.58 5.16
N TYR A 172 2.52 6.50 3.92
CA TYR A 172 1.66 6.30 2.75
C TYR A 172 1.33 4.82 2.53
N TYR A 173 0.39 4.29 3.30
CA TYR A 173 -0.16 2.96 3.08
C TYR A 173 -1.17 2.98 1.92
N SER A 174 -0.67 3.19 0.70
CA SER A 174 -1.45 3.52 -0.50
C SER A 174 -2.52 2.49 -0.86
N GLU A 175 -2.34 1.20 -0.56
CA GLU A 175 -3.33 0.16 -0.85
C GLU A 175 -4.64 0.30 -0.07
N ARG A 176 -4.68 1.16 0.94
CA ARG A 176 -5.92 1.61 1.58
C ARG A 176 -6.18 3.09 1.37
N LEU A 177 -5.18 3.94 1.57
CA LEU A 177 -5.35 5.39 1.59
C LEU A 177 -5.60 5.99 0.20
N HIS A 178 -5.30 5.24 -0.87
CA HIS A 178 -5.44 5.68 -2.26
C HIS A 178 -6.13 4.61 -3.12
N VAL A 179 -7.05 3.83 -2.50
CA VAL A 179 -7.90 2.81 -3.14
C VAL A 179 -9.32 3.00 -2.64
N GLU A 180 -10.25 3.31 -3.56
CA GLU A 180 -11.60 3.69 -3.20
C GLU A 180 -12.40 2.56 -2.55
N SER A 181 -12.25 1.31 -3.03
CA SER A 181 -12.89 0.15 -2.42
C SER A 181 -12.43 -0.10 -0.99
N ALA A 182 -11.16 0.15 -0.67
CA ALA A 182 -10.64 0.00 0.67
C ALA A 182 -11.11 1.13 1.61
N MET A 183 -11.21 2.37 1.10
CA MET A 183 -11.81 3.48 1.83
C MET A 183 -13.29 3.24 2.11
N PHE A 184 -14.05 2.76 1.11
CA PHE A 184 -15.46 2.42 1.25
C PHE A 184 -15.68 1.28 2.26
N ALA A 185 -14.87 0.21 2.19
CA ALA A 185 -14.94 -0.87 3.16
C ALA A 185 -14.60 -0.42 4.59
N THR A 186 -13.66 0.54 4.73
CA THR A 186 -13.37 1.15 6.04
C THR A 186 -14.62 1.78 6.64
N ASP A 187 -15.37 2.54 5.85
CA ASP A 187 -16.61 3.18 6.30
C ASP A 187 -17.68 2.15 6.66
N LEU A 188 -17.88 1.12 5.83
CA LEU A 188 -18.84 0.05 6.11
C LEU A 188 -18.54 -0.68 7.42
N VAL A 189 -17.28 -1.03 7.64
CA VAL A 189 -16.86 -1.73 8.86
C VAL A 189 -17.04 -0.83 10.09
N GLN A 190 -16.66 0.44 10.01
CA GLN A 190 -16.84 1.41 11.10
C GLN A 190 -18.32 1.67 11.41
N GLN A 191 -19.21 1.56 10.44
CA GLN A 191 -20.66 1.65 10.60
C GLN A 191 -21.28 0.34 11.14
N GLY A 192 -20.48 -0.72 11.31
CA GLY A 192 -20.94 -2.01 11.85
C GLY A 192 -21.70 -2.88 10.83
N ALA A 193 -21.54 -2.64 9.52
CA ALA A 193 -22.29 -3.33 8.46
C ALA A 193 -22.18 -4.87 8.52
N ILE A 194 -21.05 -5.41 8.99
CA ILE A 194 -20.84 -6.86 9.13
C ILE A 194 -20.66 -7.30 10.61
N GLY A 195 -21.02 -6.44 11.56
CA GLY A 195 -20.79 -6.68 12.97
C GLY A 195 -19.32 -6.61 13.37
N ARG A 196 -18.95 -7.21 14.52
CA ARG A 196 -17.55 -7.28 14.97
C ARG A 196 -16.73 -8.12 13.98
N VAL A 197 -15.57 -7.60 13.56
CA VAL A 197 -14.68 -8.33 12.64
C VAL A 197 -13.98 -9.47 13.37
N ILE A 198 -14.02 -10.65 12.76
CA ILE A 198 -13.44 -11.90 13.27
C ILE A 198 -12.08 -12.15 12.62
N GLN A 199 -11.99 -11.95 11.29
CA GLN A 199 -10.77 -12.22 10.53
C GLN A 199 -10.61 -11.28 9.34
N VAL A 200 -9.36 -10.96 9.01
CA VAL A 200 -8.98 -10.25 7.78
C VAL A 200 -7.96 -11.09 7.02
N LEU A 201 -8.27 -11.44 5.77
CA LEU A 201 -7.34 -12.09 4.84
C LEU A 201 -6.85 -11.03 3.85
N GLY A 202 -5.53 -10.82 3.78
CA GLY A 202 -4.90 -9.86 2.88
C GLY A 202 -4.02 -10.57 1.84
N LEU A 203 -4.30 -10.40 0.55
CA LEU A 203 -3.47 -10.89 -0.54
C LEU A 203 -2.90 -9.69 -1.31
N GLY A 204 -1.58 -9.55 -1.29
CA GLY A 204 -0.84 -8.45 -1.92
C GLY A 204 0.18 -8.95 -2.95
N PRO A 205 -0.26 -9.69 -4.01
CA PRO A 205 0.65 -10.06 -5.07
C PRO A 205 1.03 -8.84 -5.91
N HIS A 206 2.32 -8.73 -6.25
CA HIS A 206 2.86 -7.67 -7.09
C HIS A 206 3.60 -8.26 -8.29
N ARG A 207 3.79 -7.45 -9.32
CA ARG A 207 4.70 -7.78 -10.41
C ARG A 207 6.06 -7.17 -10.10
N GLU A 208 7.10 -8.00 -10.09
CA GLU A 208 8.47 -7.51 -9.92
C GLU A 208 8.82 -6.49 -11.02
N GLY A 209 8.50 -6.81 -12.29
CA GLY A 209 8.81 -5.97 -13.44
C GLY A 209 10.28 -6.03 -13.84
N THR A 210 10.71 -5.00 -14.55
CA THR A 210 12.09 -4.87 -15.04
C THR A 210 12.65 -3.50 -14.69
N GLY A 211 13.99 -3.42 -14.56
CA GLY A 211 14.65 -2.13 -14.31
C GLY A 211 14.54 -1.60 -12.89
N ARG A 212 14.34 -2.49 -11.93
CA ARG A 212 14.41 -2.13 -10.52
C ARG A 212 15.83 -1.70 -10.14
N PRO A 213 15.99 -0.68 -9.27
CA PRO A 213 17.31 -0.25 -8.82
C PRO A 213 17.96 -1.28 -7.89
N ASP A 214 19.28 -1.26 -7.76
CA ASP A 214 20.05 -2.24 -7.00
C ASP A 214 19.62 -2.35 -5.54
N TRP A 215 19.25 -1.24 -4.90
CA TRP A 215 18.78 -1.25 -3.51
C TRP A 215 17.53 -2.12 -3.29
N PHE A 216 16.74 -2.34 -4.32
CA PHE A 216 15.56 -3.21 -4.25
C PHE A 216 15.90 -4.68 -4.01
N TYR A 217 17.11 -5.09 -4.39
CA TYR A 217 17.63 -6.45 -4.21
C TYR A 217 18.57 -6.59 -3.02
N ASP A 218 18.78 -5.51 -2.26
CA ASP A 218 19.57 -5.49 -1.04
C ASP A 218 18.64 -5.48 0.18
N HIS A 219 18.62 -6.59 0.94
CA HIS A 219 17.73 -6.78 2.08
C HIS A 219 17.85 -5.67 3.12
N ASP A 220 19.06 -5.20 3.40
CA ASP A 220 19.28 -4.13 4.38
C ASP A 220 18.73 -2.79 3.92
N SER A 221 18.65 -2.59 2.61
CA SER A 221 18.11 -1.36 2.00
C SER A 221 16.58 -1.35 1.98
N TYR A 222 15.92 -2.45 1.57
CA TYR A 222 14.45 -2.46 1.44
C TYR A 222 13.72 -3.04 2.66
N GLY A 223 14.39 -3.82 3.52
CA GLY A 223 13.87 -4.28 4.81
C GLY A 223 13.06 -5.57 4.79
N GLY A 224 13.07 -6.34 3.69
CA GLY A 224 12.34 -7.58 3.52
C GLY A 224 10.90 -7.41 3.02
N ILE A 225 10.33 -8.49 2.44
CA ILE A 225 9.03 -8.42 1.75
C ILE A 225 7.85 -8.17 2.69
N LEU A 226 7.93 -8.63 3.95
CA LEU A 226 6.88 -8.38 4.94
C LEU A 226 6.88 -6.92 5.40
N CYS A 227 8.02 -6.22 5.36
CA CYS A 227 8.07 -4.78 5.57
C CYS A 227 7.66 -4.02 4.30
N ASP A 228 8.12 -4.42 3.12
CA ASP A 228 7.85 -3.72 1.87
C ASP A 228 6.36 -3.84 1.47
N ILE A 229 5.95 -4.98 0.93
CA ILE A 229 4.55 -5.16 0.50
C ILE A 229 3.64 -5.41 1.71
N GLY A 230 4.09 -6.25 2.65
CA GLY A 230 3.29 -6.67 3.81
C GLY A 230 2.80 -5.50 4.67
N SER A 231 3.52 -4.38 4.69
CA SER A 231 3.11 -3.18 5.44
C SER A 231 1.68 -2.71 5.14
N HIS A 232 1.24 -2.80 3.89
CA HIS A 232 -0.13 -2.49 3.52
C HIS A 232 -1.14 -3.43 4.17
N GLN A 233 -0.80 -4.71 4.25
CA GLN A 233 -1.70 -5.74 4.77
C GLN A 233 -1.81 -5.68 6.30
N PHE A 234 -0.71 -5.37 6.99
CA PHE A 234 -0.70 -5.17 8.44
C PHE A 234 -1.50 -3.92 8.84
N GLU A 235 -1.35 -2.82 8.11
CA GLU A 235 -2.11 -1.59 8.32
C GLU A 235 -3.61 -1.82 8.11
N GLN A 236 -3.99 -2.50 7.02
CA GLN A 236 -5.38 -2.85 6.72
C GLN A 236 -5.99 -3.77 7.77
N PHE A 237 -5.22 -4.73 8.31
CA PHE A 237 -5.67 -5.56 9.41
C PHE A 237 -6.06 -4.73 10.64
N LEU A 238 -5.18 -3.84 11.09
CA LEU A 238 -5.47 -2.96 12.22
C LEU A 238 -6.69 -2.08 11.97
N THR A 239 -6.78 -1.52 10.76
CA THR A 239 -7.91 -0.66 10.37
C THR A 239 -9.24 -1.40 10.36
N PHE A 240 -9.31 -2.54 9.66
CA PHE A 240 -10.58 -3.26 9.50
C PHE A 240 -10.99 -4.00 10.76
N SER A 241 -10.05 -4.58 11.51
CA SER A 241 -10.39 -5.29 12.75
C SER A 241 -10.64 -4.36 13.92
N GLY A 242 -10.13 -3.12 13.89
CA GLY A 242 -10.12 -2.20 15.04
C GLY A 242 -9.12 -2.61 16.11
N ALA A 243 -8.23 -3.58 15.84
CA ALA A 243 -7.15 -3.93 16.77
C ALA A 243 -6.15 -2.79 16.89
N THR A 244 -5.69 -2.52 18.09
CA THR A 244 -4.66 -1.49 18.36
C THR A 244 -3.28 -2.09 18.62
N ASP A 245 -3.22 -3.42 18.75
CA ASP A 245 -1.99 -4.21 18.86
C ASP A 245 -2.24 -5.64 18.39
N ALA A 246 -1.18 -6.39 18.08
CA ALA A 246 -1.28 -7.78 17.71
C ALA A 246 0.00 -8.58 18.05
N THR A 247 -0.16 -9.89 18.14
CA THR A 247 0.94 -10.85 18.26
C THR A 247 1.16 -11.55 16.92
N VAL A 248 2.41 -11.64 16.48
CA VAL A 248 2.80 -12.45 15.32
C VAL A 248 2.75 -13.92 15.71
N MET A 249 1.85 -14.68 15.11
CA MET A 249 1.66 -16.12 15.37
C MET A 249 2.52 -16.97 14.45
N HIS A 250 2.71 -16.52 13.21
CA HIS A 250 3.51 -17.16 12.18
C HIS A 250 4.05 -16.11 11.21
N ALA A 251 5.25 -16.31 10.72
CA ALA A 251 5.81 -15.58 9.58
C ALA A 251 6.80 -16.47 8.83
N ALA A 252 6.77 -16.42 7.50
CA ALA A 252 7.70 -17.10 6.64
C ALA A 252 8.03 -16.24 5.41
N VAL A 253 9.26 -16.38 4.90
CA VAL A 253 9.74 -15.71 3.69
C VAL A 253 10.54 -16.67 2.84
N ALA A 254 10.60 -16.41 1.54
CA ALA A 254 11.37 -17.22 0.61
C ALA A 254 11.92 -16.39 -0.55
N ASN A 255 12.92 -16.97 -1.23
CA ASN A 255 13.35 -16.58 -2.56
C ASN A 255 13.28 -17.82 -3.46
N HIS A 256 12.11 -17.99 -4.11
CA HIS A 256 11.85 -19.19 -4.92
C HIS A 256 12.37 -19.10 -6.36
N ALA A 257 12.42 -17.90 -6.94
CA ALA A 257 12.63 -17.73 -8.36
C ALA A 257 13.83 -16.83 -8.75
N HIS A 258 14.52 -16.24 -7.76
CA HIS A 258 15.58 -15.25 -8.01
C HIS A 258 16.91 -15.64 -7.32
N PRO A 259 17.51 -16.81 -7.65
CA PRO A 259 18.74 -17.29 -7.00
C PRO A 259 19.94 -16.38 -7.28
N ASP A 260 19.91 -15.60 -8.35
CA ASP A 260 20.91 -14.59 -8.70
C ASP A 260 20.81 -13.30 -7.86
N LYS A 261 19.77 -13.18 -7.05
CA LYS A 261 19.48 -12.03 -6.17
C LYS A 261 19.21 -12.49 -4.74
N PRO A 262 20.23 -12.96 -4.03
CA PRO A 262 20.07 -13.62 -2.73
C PRO A 262 19.51 -12.70 -1.62
N GLY A 263 19.57 -11.38 -1.80
CA GLY A 263 18.97 -10.40 -0.89
C GLY A 263 17.48 -10.18 -1.11
N LEU A 264 16.91 -10.63 -2.25
CA LEU A 264 15.48 -10.52 -2.52
C LEU A 264 14.71 -11.63 -1.80
N GLU A 265 13.59 -11.26 -1.22
CA GLU A 265 12.51 -12.18 -0.85
C GLU A 265 11.38 -11.98 -1.86
N ASP A 266 11.03 -13.03 -2.60
CA ASP A 266 9.98 -12.96 -3.62
C ASP A 266 8.63 -13.51 -3.15
N PHE A 267 8.61 -14.06 -1.94
CA PHE A 267 7.42 -14.56 -1.26
C PHE A 267 7.49 -14.27 0.24
N GLY A 268 6.35 -13.90 0.82
CA GLY A 268 6.19 -13.74 2.26
C GLY A 268 4.77 -14.00 2.71
N GLU A 269 4.64 -14.60 3.89
CA GLU A 269 3.35 -14.79 4.56
C GLU A 269 3.47 -14.57 6.06
N ALA A 270 2.38 -14.15 6.68
CA ALA A 270 2.28 -14.03 8.13
C ALA A 270 0.85 -14.22 8.62
N SER A 271 0.72 -14.61 9.90
CA SER A 271 -0.55 -14.56 10.60
C SER A 271 -0.42 -13.84 11.94
N LEU A 272 -1.44 -13.07 12.29
CA LEU A 272 -1.52 -12.26 13.49
C LEU A 272 -2.75 -12.60 14.32
N LEU A 273 -2.63 -12.38 15.64
CA LEU A 273 -3.74 -12.35 16.58
C LEU A 273 -3.82 -10.95 17.18
N GLY A 274 -4.89 -10.22 16.87
CA GLY A 274 -5.16 -8.89 17.42
C GLY A 274 -5.52 -8.94 18.91
N ASN A 275 -5.24 -7.87 19.62
CA ASN A 275 -5.57 -7.73 21.06
C ASN A 275 -7.09 -7.72 21.35
N ASN A 276 -7.92 -7.63 20.31
CA ASN A 276 -9.39 -7.75 20.37
C ASN A 276 -9.91 -9.14 19.94
N GLY A 277 -9.01 -10.10 19.71
CA GLY A 277 -9.31 -11.47 19.32
C GLY A 277 -9.52 -11.69 17.82
N ALA A 278 -9.46 -10.66 16.99
CA ALA A 278 -9.49 -10.81 15.53
C ALA A 278 -8.20 -11.46 15.03
N THR A 279 -8.31 -12.31 14.01
CA THR A 279 -7.15 -12.96 13.38
C THR A 279 -6.85 -12.36 12.02
N ASN A 280 -5.61 -12.52 11.58
CA ASN A 280 -5.15 -12.08 10.27
C ASN A 280 -4.37 -13.21 9.57
N TYR A 281 -4.45 -13.23 8.24
CA TYR A 281 -3.49 -13.92 7.39
C TYR A 281 -3.14 -13.02 6.22
N VAL A 282 -1.85 -12.88 5.94
CA VAL A 282 -1.35 -12.16 4.78
C VAL A 282 -0.46 -13.04 3.93
N ARG A 283 -0.53 -12.86 2.62
CA ARG A 283 0.42 -13.36 1.64
C ARG A 283 0.80 -12.23 0.71
N VAL A 284 2.09 -12.04 0.52
CA VAL A 284 2.68 -11.06 -0.39
C VAL A 284 3.71 -11.73 -1.28
N ASP A 285 3.80 -11.33 -2.53
CA ASP A 285 4.70 -11.98 -3.48
C ASP A 285 5.00 -11.10 -4.71
N TRP A 286 6.05 -11.48 -5.46
CA TRP A 286 6.44 -10.86 -6.72
C TRP A 286 6.06 -11.70 -7.94
N PHE A 287 5.04 -12.58 -7.82
CA PHE A 287 4.66 -13.56 -8.83
C PHE A 287 3.47 -13.15 -9.71
N THR A 288 3.03 -11.91 -9.71
CA THR A 288 1.97 -11.47 -10.63
C THR A 288 2.42 -11.63 -12.08
N PRO A 289 1.73 -12.47 -12.88
CA PRO A 289 2.15 -12.79 -14.23
C PRO A 289 1.97 -11.60 -15.20
N LYS A 290 2.80 -11.57 -16.26
CA LYS A 290 2.75 -10.51 -17.29
C LYS A 290 1.39 -10.42 -18.01
N GLY A 291 0.63 -11.51 -18.06
CA GLY A 291 -0.70 -11.55 -18.70
C GLY A 291 -1.81 -10.84 -17.90
N LEU A 292 -1.60 -10.51 -16.62
CA LEU A 292 -2.56 -9.70 -15.89
C LEU A 292 -2.52 -8.25 -16.37
N SER A 293 -3.68 -7.63 -16.54
CA SER A 293 -3.79 -6.25 -17.04
C SER A 293 -3.31 -5.18 -16.04
N THR A 294 -3.13 -5.54 -14.78
CA THR A 294 -2.63 -4.66 -13.70
C THR A 294 -1.31 -5.17 -13.13
N TRP A 295 -0.69 -4.39 -12.29
CA TRP A 295 0.56 -4.72 -11.60
C TRP A 295 0.41 -5.78 -10.51
N GLY A 296 -0.82 -5.97 -10.00
CA GLY A 296 -1.14 -6.93 -8.95
C GLY A 296 -2.65 -7.21 -8.88
N ASP A 297 -3.03 -8.32 -8.26
CA ASP A 297 -4.41 -8.70 -7.96
C ASP A 297 -4.63 -8.64 -6.44
N GLY A 298 -4.56 -7.43 -5.91
CA GLY A 298 -4.75 -7.18 -4.47
C GLY A 298 -6.18 -7.49 -4.04
N ARG A 299 -6.32 -8.42 -3.09
CA ARG A 299 -7.61 -8.82 -2.53
C ARG A 299 -7.60 -8.74 -1.02
N THR A 300 -8.75 -8.37 -0.45
CA THR A 300 -8.95 -8.39 1.00
C THR A 300 -10.31 -9.02 1.29
N ILE A 301 -10.36 -9.98 2.20
CA ILE A 301 -11.62 -10.57 2.68
C ILE A 301 -11.73 -10.22 4.17
N ILE A 302 -12.83 -9.59 4.55
CA ILE A 302 -13.11 -9.14 5.91
C ILE A 302 -14.32 -9.91 6.41
N LEU A 303 -14.10 -10.87 7.31
CA LEU A 303 -15.14 -11.68 7.92
C LEU A 303 -15.59 -11.02 9.22
N GLY A 304 -16.89 -10.75 9.34
CA GLY A 304 -17.54 -10.28 10.56
C GLY A 304 -18.57 -11.27 11.09
N GLU A 305 -19.16 -10.99 12.24
CA GLU A 305 -20.18 -11.84 12.88
C GLU A 305 -21.49 -11.89 12.10
N LYS A 306 -21.80 -10.87 11.29
CA LYS A 306 -23.06 -10.71 10.57
C LYS A 306 -22.91 -10.73 9.05
N GLY A 307 -21.72 -11.03 8.54
CA GLY A 307 -21.47 -11.05 7.10
C GLY A 307 -19.99 -10.94 6.77
N TYR A 308 -19.70 -10.77 5.48
CA TYR A 308 -18.34 -10.53 5.02
C TYR A 308 -18.30 -9.53 3.87
N ILE A 309 -17.11 -8.92 3.69
CA ILE A 309 -16.79 -8.04 2.56
C ILE A 309 -15.57 -8.63 1.85
N GLU A 310 -15.64 -8.78 0.52
CA GLU A 310 -14.47 -9.06 -0.33
C GLU A 310 -14.17 -7.84 -1.19
N LEU A 311 -12.89 -7.44 -1.22
CA LEU A 311 -12.37 -6.39 -2.09
C LEU A 311 -11.50 -6.99 -3.18
N ARG A 312 -11.73 -6.58 -4.42
CA ARG A 312 -10.82 -6.76 -5.56
C ARG A 312 -10.39 -5.37 -6.03
N LYS A 313 -9.25 -4.93 -5.52
CA LYS A 313 -8.84 -3.53 -5.55
C LYS A 313 -8.52 -3.03 -6.95
N TYR A 314 -7.80 -3.82 -7.74
CA TYR A 314 -7.21 -3.34 -8.99
C TYR A 314 -7.77 -3.99 -10.24
N VAL A 315 -8.34 -5.18 -10.12
CA VAL A 315 -8.88 -5.95 -11.24
C VAL A 315 -9.89 -6.98 -10.74
N ASP A 316 -10.91 -7.25 -11.53
CA ASP A 316 -11.73 -8.44 -11.41
C ASP A 316 -11.74 -9.18 -12.74
N VAL A 317 -10.93 -10.23 -12.84
CA VAL A 317 -10.79 -11.04 -14.07
C VAL A 317 -12.06 -11.80 -14.45
N GLY A 318 -12.95 -12.01 -13.49
CA GLY A 318 -14.23 -12.70 -13.68
C GLY A 318 -15.36 -11.80 -14.17
N ARG A 319 -15.16 -10.46 -14.16
CA ARG A 319 -16.20 -9.50 -14.58
C ARG A 319 -15.72 -8.60 -15.73
N ASP A 320 -15.24 -7.40 -15.44
CA ASP A 320 -15.01 -6.35 -16.44
C ASP A 320 -13.60 -5.74 -16.42
N ARG A 321 -12.69 -6.32 -15.65
CA ARG A 321 -11.30 -5.88 -15.47
C ARG A 321 -11.13 -4.46 -14.89
N LYS A 322 -12.18 -3.90 -14.28
CA LYS A 322 -12.07 -2.65 -13.53
C LYS A 322 -11.57 -2.93 -12.12
N GLY A 323 -10.99 -1.91 -11.50
CA GLY A 323 -10.65 -1.90 -10.08
C GLY A 323 -11.84 -1.53 -9.19
N ASP A 324 -11.57 -1.40 -7.91
CA ASP A 324 -12.50 -0.91 -6.88
C ASP A 324 -13.83 -1.69 -6.78
N ASN A 325 -13.71 -3.03 -6.83
CA ASN A 325 -14.85 -3.93 -6.71
C ASN A 325 -15.05 -4.34 -5.25
N VAL A 326 -16.31 -4.25 -4.79
CA VAL A 326 -16.74 -4.60 -3.43
C VAL A 326 -17.87 -5.62 -3.51
N TYR A 327 -17.68 -6.75 -2.87
CA TYR A 327 -18.67 -7.79 -2.68
C TYR A 327 -19.06 -7.83 -1.21
N ILE A 328 -20.36 -7.77 -0.91
CA ILE A 328 -20.89 -7.76 0.45
C ILE A 328 -21.92 -8.86 0.55
N VAL A 329 -21.81 -9.71 1.56
CA VAL A 329 -22.83 -10.68 1.91
C VAL A 329 -23.13 -10.53 3.39
N ASP A 330 -24.40 -10.27 3.71
CA ASP A 330 -24.91 -10.11 5.05
C ASP A 330 -26.36 -10.66 5.16
N GLU A 331 -27.04 -10.40 6.25
CA GLU A 331 -28.43 -10.86 6.48
C GLU A 331 -29.45 -10.27 5.48
N HIS A 332 -29.06 -9.22 4.72
CA HIS A 332 -29.89 -8.59 3.69
C HIS A 332 -29.64 -9.13 2.28
N GLY A 333 -28.68 -10.07 2.14
CA GLY A 333 -28.36 -10.74 0.88
C GLY A 333 -26.99 -10.40 0.30
N GLU A 334 -26.83 -10.75 -0.97
CA GLU A 334 -25.59 -10.60 -1.73
C GLU A 334 -25.61 -9.30 -2.54
N ARG A 335 -24.55 -8.51 -2.46
CA ARG A 335 -24.43 -7.24 -3.20
C ARG A 335 -23.06 -7.12 -3.83
N TYR A 336 -23.03 -6.62 -5.04
CA TYR A 336 -21.83 -6.21 -5.75
C TYR A 336 -21.90 -4.71 -6.04
N LEU A 337 -20.83 -4.00 -5.76
CA LEU A 337 -20.66 -2.58 -6.04
C LEU A 337 -19.31 -2.37 -6.72
N ASN A 338 -19.29 -1.55 -7.77
CA ASN A 338 -18.06 -0.95 -8.27
C ASN A 338 -18.05 0.51 -7.82
N VAL A 339 -17.06 0.88 -7.03
CA VAL A 339 -17.00 2.21 -6.40
C VAL A 339 -15.95 3.13 -7.03
N ASP A 340 -15.38 2.74 -8.19
CA ASP A 340 -14.42 3.53 -8.96
C ASP A 340 -14.99 4.93 -9.27
N GLY A 341 -14.33 5.99 -8.80
CA GLY A 341 -14.71 7.37 -8.99
C GLY A 341 -15.85 7.88 -8.08
N GLN A 342 -16.25 7.12 -7.04
CA GLN A 342 -17.44 7.43 -6.23
C GLN A 342 -17.15 7.81 -4.78
N VAL A 343 -16.00 7.42 -4.24
CA VAL A 343 -15.67 7.57 -2.80
C VAL A 343 -14.71 8.73 -2.55
N GLY A 344 -13.70 8.88 -3.40
CA GLY A 344 -12.63 9.87 -3.22
C GLY A 344 -11.62 9.50 -2.13
N PHE A 345 -10.67 10.39 -1.89
CA PHE A 345 -9.50 10.14 -1.02
C PHE A 345 -9.39 11.19 0.08
N ARG A 346 -10.23 11.07 1.10
CA ARG A 346 -10.27 12.03 2.23
C ARG A 346 -8.96 12.12 3.01
N PHE A 347 -8.15 11.05 3.01
CA PHE A 347 -6.90 10.99 3.77
C PHE A 347 -6.00 12.21 3.56
N PHE A 348 -5.81 12.67 2.33
CA PHE A 348 -4.90 13.78 2.04
C PHE A 348 -5.40 15.10 2.62
N GLY A 349 -6.70 15.39 2.50
CA GLY A 349 -7.32 16.57 3.12
C GLY A 349 -7.26 16.49 4.64
N GLU A 350 -7.62 15.35 5.22
CA GLU A 350 -7.53 15.12 6.66
C GLU A 350 -6.09 15.26 7.17
N LEU A 351 -5.07 14.75 6.44
CA LEU A 351 -3.66 14.91 6.79
C LEU A 351 -3.24 16.39 6.84
N ILE A 352 -3.65 17.18 5.83
CA ILE A 352 -3.39 18.63 5.81
C ILE A 352 -4.01 19.30 7.04
N LEU A 353 -5.27 19.02 7.34
CA LEU A 353 -5.98 19.57 8.50
C LEU A 353 -5.37 19.09 9.82
N ASP A 354 -4.93 17.84 9.90
CA ASP A 354 -4.23 17.29 11.06
C ASP A 354 -2.89 18.00 11.31
N CYS A 355 -2.16 18.36 10.24
CA CYS A 355 -0.93 19.14 10.34
C CYS A 355 -1.21 20.58 10.81
N LEU A 356 -2.32 21.20 10.35
CA LEU A 356 -2.69 22.57 10.72
C LEU A 356 -3.23 22.65 12.15
N HIS A 357 -4.10 21.72 12.53
CA HIS A 357 -4.86 21.76 13.79
C HIS A 357 -4.32 20.81 14.87
N ARG A 358 -3.26 20.06 14.56
CA ARG A 358 -2.65 19.04 15.45
C ARG A 358 -3.63 17.96 15.90
N THR A 359 -4.58 17.61 15.04
CA THR A 359 -5.53 16.48 15.20
C THR A 359 -4.95 15.18 14.59
N GLU A 360 -5.68 14.07 14.69
CA GLU A 360 -5.28 12.75 14.19
C GLU A 360 -6.44 12.02 13.49
N LYS A 361 -7.16 12.75 12.61
CA LYS A 361 -8.33 12.22 11.89
C LYS A 361 -7.96 11.35 10.70
N ALA A 362 -6.90 11.72 9.97
CA ALA A 362 -6.41 10.98 8.82
C ALA A 362 -5.89 9.59 9.24
N MET A 363 -5.05 9.59 10.27
CA MET A 363 -4.46 8.40 10.89
C MET A 363 -3.80 8.83 12.20
N THR A 364 -3.99 8.05 13.26
CA THR A 364 -3.27 8.34 14.51
C THR A 364 -1.79 7.99 14.37
N GLN A 365 -0.94 8.75 15.04
CA GLN A 365 0.50 8.45 15.08
C GLN A 365 0.77 7.05 15.64
N ALA A 366 -0.01 6.65 16.66
CA ALA A 366 0.07 5.33 17.25
C ALA A 366 -0.23 4.22 16.24
N HIS A 367 -1.24 4.40 15.38
CA HIS A 367 -1.60 3.43 14.34
C HIS A 367 -0.50 3.29 13.28
N ALA A 368 0.02 4.42 12.77
CA ALA A 368 1.09 4.42 11.77
C ALA A 368 2.33 3.67 12.26
N PHE A 369 2.73 3.92 13.50
CA PHE A 369 3.88 3.25 14.12
C PHE A 369 3.61 1.79 14.49
N LYS A 370 2.37 1.46 14.91
CA LYS A 370 2.01 0.07 15.23
C LYS A 370 2.02 -0.81 13.98
N ALA A 371 1.49 -0.35 12.87
CA ALA A 371 1.56 -1.08 11.61
C ALA A 371 3.02 -1.38 11.21
N ALA A 372 3.90 -0.39 11.30
CA ALA A 372 5.33 -0.57 11.03
C ALA A 372 6.00 -1.53 12.03
N GLU A 373 5.68 -1.44 13.33
CA GLU A 373 6.21 -2.34 14.35
C GLU A 373 5.87 -3.80 14.08
N LEU A 374 4.61 -4.07 13.70
CA LEU A 374 4.17 -5.44 13.40
C LEU A 374 4.88 -6.01 12.18
N CYS A 375 5.11 -5.20 11.14
CA CYS A 375 5.89 -5.60 9.96
C CYS A 375 7.31 -6.00 10.36
N LEU A 376 8.00 -5.14 11.11
CA LEU A 376 9.37 -5.37 11.56
C LEU A 376 9.48 -6.63 12.45
N LYS A 377 8.51 -6.82 13.35
CA LYS A 377 8.45 -8.03 14.20
C LYS A 377 8.19 -9.30 13.39
N ALA A 378 7.27 -9.23 12.41
CA ALA A 378 6.99 -10.36 11.53
C ALA A 378 8.20 -10.70 10.67
N GLN A 379 8.86 -9.70 10.08
CA GLN A 379 10.08 -9.90 9.28
C GLN A 379 11.21 -10.51 10.11
N ALA A 380 11.43 -10.01 11.34
CA ALA A 380 12.47 -10.53 12.23
C ALA A 380 12.19 -11.96 12.72
N ALA A 381 10.91 -12.35 12.84
CA ALA A 381 10.48 -13.67 13.25
C ALA A 381 10.30 -14.67 12.09
N ALA A 382 10.42 -14.19 10.85
CA ALA A 382 10.12 -14.98 9.67
C ALA A 382 11.10 -16.16 9.49
N LYS A 383 10.54 -17.33 9.24
CA LYS A 383 11.33 -18.52 8.87
C LYS A 383 11.62 -18.47 7.38
N LYS A 384 12.88 -18.66 7.00
CA LYS A 384 13.23 -18.90 5.59
C LYS A 384 12.79 -20.32 5.24
N ILE A 385 11.95 -20.45 4.19
CA ILE A 385 11.37 -21.73 3.78
C ILE A 385 11.87 -22.21 2.40
N ALA A 386 12.62 -21.40 1.70
CA ALA A 386 13.32 -21.74 0.48
C ALA A 386 14.53 -20.81 0.29
#